data_c24c6d622e69d605748a88f38b6e55c2
#
_entry.id   c24c6d622e69d605748a88f38b6e55c2
#
_cell.length_a   1.000
_cell.length_b   1.000
_cell.length_c   1.000
_cell.angle_alpha   90.00
_cell.angle_beta   90.00
_cell.angle_gamma   90.00
#
_symmetry.space_group_name_H-M   'P 1'
#
loop_
_entity.id
_entity.type
_entity.pdbx_description
1 polymer ?
#
loop_
_entity_poly.entity_id
_entity_poly.type
_entity_poly.pdbx_seq_one_letter_code
_entity_poly.pdbx_strand_id
1 'polypeptide(L)'
;MKYDGKLLKKETRVTEAENYELIFDDMQETSLKGMRPFVPHLYGVNDTGNPKMKEIVIENLLYGLEYGSFVDIKLGTNTLTKGKEKNLVKKGARDFMDVEVTTSHLMGFTVCGMNLKDPATGKPRDGGKVKKH
;
A
#
# COMPACT_ATOMS: atom_id res chain seq x y z
N MET A 1 -4.53 12.08 2.80
CA MET A 1 -3.34 11.76 3.60
C MET A 1 -2.79 13.05 4.15
N LYS A 2 -2.69 13.20 5.46
CA LYS A 2 -2.16 14.42 6.12
C LYS A 2 -0.81 14.09 6.73
N TYR A 3 0.17 14.97 6.56
CA TYR A 3 1.52 14.82 7.06
C TYR A 3 1.73 15.79 8.24
N ASP A 4 2.30 15.28 9.31
CA ASP A 4 2.82 16.07 10.42
C ASP A 4 4.30 15.67 10.63
N GLY A 5 5.15 16.02 9.67
CA GLY A 5 6.56 15.69 9.72
C GLY A 5 6.83 14.20 9.88
N LYS A 6 7.02 13.75 11.14
CA LYS A 6 7.36 12.37 11.50
C LYS A 6 6.21 11.38 11.35
N LEU A 7 4.98 11.84 11.41
CA LEU A 7 3.80 11.00 11.40
C LEU A 7 2.97 11.19 10.14
N LEU A 8 2.33 10.11 9.72
CA LEU A 8 1.44 10.05 8.59
C LEU A 8 0.06 9.58 9.05
N LYS A 9 -0.98 10.39 8.80
CA LYS A 9 -2.37 10.02 9.02
C LYS A 9 -2.98 9.52 7.72
N LYS A 10 -3.47 8.29 7.73
CA LYS A 10 -4.06 7.62 6.56
C LYS A 10 -5.43 7.07 6.92
N GLU A 11 -6.45 7.52 6.22
CA GLU A 11 -7.75 6.86 6.25
C GLU A 11 -7.67 5.54 5.47
N THR A 12 -8.12 4.47 6.09
CA THR A 12 -8.02 3.12 5.53
C THR A 12 -9.21 2.26 5.93
N ARG A 13 -9.33 1.07 5.35
CA ARG A 13 -10.38 0.12 5.71
C ARG A 13 -10.11 -0.46 7.10
N VAL A 14 -11.19 -0.84 7.79
CA VAL A 14 -11.13 -1.50 9.11
C VAL A 14 -10.17 -2.69 9.09
N THR A 15 -10.24 -3.55 8.06
CA THR A 15 -9.36 -4.73 7.94
C THR A 15 -7.87 -4.40 7.85
N GLU A 16 -7.49 -3.28 7.26
CA GLU A 16 -6.09 -2.83 7.24
C GLU A 16 -5.65 -2.33 8.62
N ALA A 17 -6.52 -1.58 9.30
CA ALA A 17 -6.25 -1.10 10.66
C ALA A 17 -6.10 -2.27 11.64
N GLU A 18 -7.01 -3.24 11.61
CA GLU A 18 -6.95 -4.47 12.43
C GLU A 18 -5.65 -5.26 12.19
N ASN A 19 -5.19 -5.37 10.94
CA ASN A 19 -3.91 -6.03 10.65
C ASN A 19 -2.73 -5.27 11.27
N TYR A 20 -2.74 -3.94 11.25
CA TYR A 20 -1.72 -3.14 11.93
C TYR A 20 -1.76 -3.36 13.45
N GLU A 21 -2.95 -3.36 14.05
CA GLU A 21 -3.12 -3.64 15.48
C GLU A 21 -2.56 -5.03 15.82
N LEU A 22 -2.89 -6.08 15.08
CA LEU A 22 -2.37 -7.43 15.28
C LEU A 22 -0.84 -7.52 15.14
N ILE A 23 -0.23 -6.77 14.22
CA ILE A 23 1.23 -6.72 14.05
C ILE A 23 1.90 -6.11 15.28
N PHE A 24 1.30 -5.08 15.87
CA PHE A 24 1.89 -4.31 16.97
C PHE A 24 1.33 -4.67 18.36
N ASP A 25 0.34 -5.56 18.46
CA ASP A 25 -0.15 -6.07 19.74
C ASP A 25 0.85 -7.03 20.37
N ASP A 26 1.42 -6.63 21.51
CA ASP A 26 2.39 -7.46 22.24
C ASP A 26 1.73 -8.61 23.02
N MET A 27 0.44 -8.49 23.30
CA MET A 27 -0.32 -9.48 24.08
C MET A 27 -0.76 -10.71 23.26
N GLN A 28 -0.78 -10.58 21.94
CA GLN A 28 -1.19 -11.68 21.07
C GLN A 28 0.03 -12.30 20.37
N GLU A 29 0.15 -13.63 20.48
CA GLU A 29 1.10 -14.39 19.67
C GLU A 29 0.52 -14.63 18.27
N THR A 30 0.99 -13.87 17.29
CA THR A 30 0.60 -14.00 15.89
C THR A 30 1.80 -14.12 14.98
N SER A 31 1.66 -14.86 13.89
CA SER A 31 2.69 -14.91 12.83
C SER A 31 2.97 -13.55 12.18
N LEU A 32 2.04 -12.60 12.34
CA LEU A 32 2.16 -11.25 11.78
C LEU A 32 3.21 -10.40 12.50
N LYS A 33 3.58 -10.72 13.75
CA LYS A 33 4.66 -9.99 14.47
C LYS A 33 5.98 -9.97 13.70
N GLY A 34 6.28 -11.01 12.93
CA GLY A 34 7.44 -11.06 12.05
C GLY A 34 7.47 -9.98 10.96
N MET A 35 6.33 -9.34 10.70
CA MET A 35 6.22 -8.25 9.73
C MET A 35 6.66 -6.89 10.28
N ARG A 36 6.80 -6.72 11.61
CA ARG A 36 7.16 -5.43 12.24
C ARG A 36 8.35 -4.71 11.60
N PRO A 37 9.46 -5.37 11.25
CA PRO A 37 10.59 -4.70 10.62
C PRO A 37 10.32 -4.18 9.19
N PHE A 38 9.22 -4.63 8.58
CA PHE A 38 8.90 -4.36 7.17
C PHE A 38 7.71 -3.43 6.98
N VAL A 39 7.10 -2.97 8.07
CA VAL A 39 5.94 -2.06 8.03
C VAL A 39 6.23 -0.80 8.86
N PRO A 40 5.65 0.36 8.48
CA PRO A 40 5.74 1.57 9.30
C PRO A 40 5.21 1.32 10.71
N HIS A 41 5.85 1.87 11.73
CA HIS A 41 5.39 1.74 13.11
C HIS A 41 3.98 2.33 13.27
N LEU A 42 3.09 1.62 13.98
CA LEU A 42 1.76 2.09 14.31
C LEU A 42 1.79 2.90 15.62
N TYR A 43 1.29 4.12 15.58
CA TYR A 43 1.17 4.98 16.77
C TYR A 43 -0.26 5.04 17.31
N GLY A 44 -1.25 4.74 16.49
CA GLY A 44 -2.63 4.71 16.92
C GLY A 44 -3.63 4.48 15.80
N VAL A 45 -4.85 4.14 16.21
CA VAL A 45 -6.01 3.95 15.34
C VAL A 45 -7.16 4.81 15.86
N ASN A 46 -7.75 5.63 15.00
CA ASN A 46 -8.84 6.54 15.32
C ASN A 46 -10.10 6.17 14.54
N ASP A 47 -11.25 6.45 15.14
CA ASP A 47 -12.53 6.34 14.45
C ASP A 47 -12.73 7.53 13.50
N THR A 48 -13.28 7.24 12.32
CA THR A 48 -13.60 8.26 11.31
C THR A 48 -15.08 8.66 11.31
N GLY A 49 -15.90 8.00 12.14
CA GLY A 49 -17.36 8.08 12.06
C GLY A 49 -17.99 7.21 10.96
N ASN A 50 -17.18 6.65 10.09
CA ASN A 50 -17.62 5.66 9.09
C ASN A 50 -17.27 4.24 9.57
N PRO A 51 -18.25 3.34 9.79
CA PRO A 51 -18.00 2.01 10.35
C PRO A 51 -17.12 1.11 9.46
N LYS A 52 -16.91 1.47 8.20
CA LYS A 52 -16.06 0.72 7.25
C LYS A 52 -14.64 1.26 7.15
N MET A 53 -14.36 2.40 7.79
CA MET A 53 -13.10 3.12 7.67
C MET A 53 -12.53 3.44 9.04
N LYS A 54 -11.22 3.46 9.15
CA LYS A 54 -10.44 3.92 10.31
C LYS A 54 -9.37 4.90 9.83
N GLU A 55 -8.90 5.76 10.71
CA GLU A 55 -7.69 6.54 10.49
C GLU A 55 -6.55 5.88 11.27
N ILE A 56 -5.51 5.42 10.57
CA ILE A 56 -4.28 4.96 11.20
C ILE A 56 -3.25 6.07 11.24
N VAL A 57 -2.53 6.16 12.35
CA VAL A 57 -1.39 7.06 12.56
C VAL A 57 -0.15 6.20 12.54
N ILE A 58 0.66 6.35 11.51
CA ILE A 58 1.85 5.51 11.28
C ILE A 58 3.08 6.37 11.08
N GLU A 59 4.24 5.76 11.19
CA GLU A 59 5.53 6.36 10.88
C GLU A 59 5.58 6.87 9.43
N ASN A 60 6.12 8.07 9.25
CA ASN A 60 6.42 8.59 7.93
C ASN A 60 7.82 8.15 7.51
N LEU A 61 7.92 7.08 6.73
CA LEU A 61 9.19 6.53 6.25
C LEU A 61 10.00 7.49 5.37
N LEU A 62 9.39 8.58 4.90
CA LEU A 62 10.08 9.62 4.12
C LEU A 62 10.61 10.76 4.99
N TYR A 63 10.33 10.74 6.30
CA TYR A 63 10.79 11.78 7.21
C TYR A 63 12.33 11.78 7.32
N GLY A 64 12.91 12.96 7.19
CA GLY A 64 14.37 13.12 7.23
C GLY A 64 15.10 12.82 5.92
N LEU A 65 14.40 12.34 4.90
CA LEU A 65 14.96 12.22 3.56
C LEU A 65 14.76 13.53 2.81
N GLU A 66 15.85 14.17 2.42
CA GLU A 66 15.81 15.46 1.73
C GLU A 66 15.00 15.38 0.42
N TYR A 67 15.20 14.32 -0.34
CA TYR A 67 14.48 14.09 -1.61
C TYR A 67 13.92 12.67 -1.65
N GLY A 68 13.05 12.35 -0.67
CA GLY A 68 12.44 11.02 -0.55
C GLY A 68 11.73 10.60 -1.84
N SER A 69 12.18 9.48 -2.40
CA SER A 69 11.55 8.82 -3.54
C SER A 69 10.97 7.49 -3.09
N PHE A 70 9.86 7.06 -3.69
CA PHE A 70 9.29 5.75 -3.38
C PHE A 70 8.69 5.09 -4.61
N VAL A 71 8.58 3.76 -4.54
CA VAL A 71 7.91 2.92 -5.51
C VAL A 71 6.90 2.04 -4.78
N ASP A 72 5.67 2.00 -5.26
CA ASP A 72 4.62 1.10 -4.79
C ASP A 72 4.62 -0.16 -5.66
N ILE A 73 4.95 -1.30 -5.06
CA ILE A 73 5.03 -2.60 -5.73
C ILE A 73 4.04 -3.56 -5.07
N LYS A 74 3.11 -4.11 -5.87
CA LYS A 74 2.28 -5.23 -5.44
C LYS A 74 2.97 -6.54 -5.76
N LEU A 75 3.14 -7.37 -4.75
CA LEU A 75 3.69 -8.71 -4.88
C LEU A 75 2.57 -9.73 -5.13
N GLY A 76 2.86 -10.73 -5.95
CA GLY A 76 1.97 -11.83 -6.29
C GLY A 76 1.45 -11.78 -7.72
N THR A 77 1.04 -12.94 -8.20
CA THR A 77 0.45 -13.13 -9.53
C THR A 77 -1.05 -12.87 -9.53
N ASN A 78 -1.70 -12.88 -8.35
CA ASN A 78 -3.13 -12.67 -8.19
C ASN A 78 -3.41 -11.30 -7.58
N THR A 79 -3.86 -10.36 -8.40
CA THR A 79 -4.19 -8.99 -7.99
C THR A 79 -5.60 -8.85 -7.39
N LEU A 80 -6.30 -9.98 -7.20
CA LEU A 80 -7.69 -9.99 -6.75
C LEU A 80 -7.82 -9.69 -5.26
N THR A 81 -8.46 -8.60 -4.94
CA THR A 81 -8.91 -8.30 -3.57
C THR A 81 -10.16 -9.12 -3.28
N LYS A 82 -10.12 -10.02 -2.28
CA LYS A 82 -11.30 -10.72 -1.76
C LYS A 82 -12.45 -9.72 -1.56
N GLY A 83 -13.64 -10.03 -2.08
CA GLY A 83 -14.83 -9.19 -1.91
C GLY A 83 -15.23 -8.33 -3.12
N LYS A 84 -14.49 -8.34 -4.21
CA LYS A 84 -14.90 -7.72 -5.48
C LYS A 84 -15.58 -8.68 -6.45
N GLU A 85 -16.12 -9.78 -5.96
CA GLU A 85 -16.67 -10.89 -6.76
C GLU A 85 -18.00 -10.58 -7.50
N LYS A 86 -18.54 -9.36 -7.39
CA LYS A 86 -19.88 -9.03 -7.91
C LYS A 86 -19.99 -8.90 -9.44
N ASN A 87 -18.93 -9.11 -10.20
CA ASN A 87 -18.97 -9.07 -11.66
C ASN A 87 -18.08 -10.16 -12.30
N LEU A 88 -18.47 -11.42 -12.10
CA LEU A 88 -17.74 -12.60 -12.61
C LEU A 88 -17.46 -12.56 -14.13
N VAL A 89 -18.35 -12.04 -14.94
CA VAL A 89 -18.16 -11.97 -16.40
C VAL A 89 -17.13 -10.91 -16.80
N LYS A 90 -17.18 -9.72 -16.16
CA LYS A 90 -16.16 -8.67 -16.37
C LYS A 90 -14.82 -9.02 -15.72
N LYS A 91 -14.84 -9.88 -14.70
CA LYS A 91 -13.67 -10.38 -14.01
C LYS A 91 -12.95 -11.41 -14.87
N GLY A 92 -13.66 -12.41 -15.45
CA GLY A 92 -13.03 -13.42 -16.31
C GLY A 92 -12.31 -12.82 -17.51
N ALA A 93 -12.89 -11.81 -18.18
CA ALA A 93 -12.24 -11.10 -19.28
C ALA A 93 -11.01 -10.28 -18.83
N ARG A 94 -11.06 -9.70 -17.61
CA ARG A 94 -9.96 -8.91 -17.05
C ARG A 94 -8.84 -9.82 -16.54
N ASP A 95 -9.18 -10.94 -15.89
CA ASP A 95 -8.23 -11.93 -15.41
C ASP A 95 -7.51 -12.60 -16.58
N PHE A 96 -8.22 -12.88 -17.69
CA PHE A 96 -7.63 -13.40 -18.92
C PHE A 96 -6.65 -12.39 -19.55
N MET A 97 -7.01 -11.12 -19.60
CA MET A 97 -6.12 -10.06 -20.10
C MET A 97 -4.95 -9.79 -19.13
N ASP A 98 -5.16 -9.85 -17.81
CA ASP A 98 -4.10 -9.67 -16.81
C ASP A 98 -3.11 -10.86 -16.83
N VAL A 99 -3.57 -12.06 -17.11
CA VAL A 99 -2.72 -13.27 -17.21
C VAL A 99 -1.85 -13.27 -18.47
N GLU A 100 -2.37 -12.79 -19.59
CA GLU A 100 -1.60 -12.86 -20.85
C GLU A 100 -0.71 -11.64 -21.11
N VAL A 101 -0.96 -10.48 -20.47
CA VAL A 101 -0.37 -9.20 -20.89
C VAL A 101 0.41 -8.50 -19.79
N THR A 102 0.35 -8.93 -18.52
CA THR A 102 0.99 -8.18 -17.45
C THR A 102 2.25 -8.83 -16.89
N THR A 103 3.22 -7.97 -16.56
CA THR A 103 4.47 -8.36 -15.87
C THR A 103 4.22 -9.09 -14.56
N SER A 104 3.06 -8.91 -13.92
CA SER A 104 2.70 -9.58 -12.67
C SER A 104 2.64 -11.09 -12.79
N HIS A 105 2.12 -11.61 -13.91
CA HIS A 105 2.04 -13.05 -14.13
C HIS A 105 3.43 -13.67 -14.37
N LEU A 106 4.28 -12.99 -15.14
CA LEU A 106 5.62 -13.48 -15.47
C LEU A 106 6.64 -13.27 -14.34
N MET A 107 6.56 -12.14 -13.65
CA MET A 107 7.56 -11.71 -12.67
C MET A 107 7.10 -11.81 -11.22
N GLY A 108 5.84 -12.09 -10.97
CA GLY A 108 5.28 -12.17 -9.61
C GLY A 108 5.14 -10.82 -8.91
N PHE A 109 5.24 -9.70 -9.64
CA PHE A 109 5.02 -8.36 -9.08
C PHE A 109 4.51 -7.38 -10.12
N THR A 110 3.87 -6.29 -9.63
CA THR A 110 3.42 -5.15 -10.46
C THR A 110 3.81 -3.84 -9.80
N VAL A 111 4.42 -2.93 -10.56
CA VAL A 111 4.63 -1.55 -10.10
C VAL A 111 3.32 -0.79 -10.22
N CYS A 112 2.75 -0.39 -9.08
CA CYS A 112 1.46 0.30 -9.01
C CYS A 112 1.57 1.82 -9.07
N GLY A 113 2.70 2.35 -8.60
CA GLY A 113 2.98 3.76 -8.62
C GLY A 113 4.43 4.05 -8.24
N MET A 114 4.90 5.23 -8.62
CA MET A 114 6.20 5.72 -8.21
C MET A 114 6.16 7.24 -8.05
N ASN A 115 6.95 7.73 -7.10
CA ASN A 115 7.24 9.14 -6.96
C ASN A 115 8.76 9.28 -6.87
N LEU A 116 9.38 9.64 -7.98
CA LEU A 116 10.82 9.81 -8.07
C LEU A 116 11.14 11.30 -8.05
N LYS A 117 12.12 11.69 -7.24
CA LYS A 117 12.64 13.04 -7.21
C LYS A 117 14.06 13.06 -7.75
N ASP A 118 14.40 14.14 -8.41
CA ASP A 118 15.77 14.38 -8.84
C ASP A 118 16.65 14.65 -7.62
N PRO A 119 17.76 13.91 -7.41
CA PRO A 119 18.58 14.05 -6.21
C PRO A 119 19.33 15.38 -6.13
N ALA A 120 19.51 16.07 -7.25
CA ALA A 120 20.20 17.37 -7.27
C ALA A 120 19.25 18.55 -7.07
N THR A 121 17.99 18.44 -7.49
CA THR A 121 17.06 19.56 -7.51
C THR A 121 15.83 19.38 -6.64
N GLY A 122 15.57 18.14 -6.15
CA GLY A 122 14.36 17.78 -5.41
C GLY A 122 13.07 17.82 -6.23
N LYS A 123 13.15 18.22 -7.49
CA LYS A 123 11.98 18.29 -8.36
C LYS A 123 11.47 16.89 -8.71
N PRO A 124 10.15 16.70 -8.83
CA PRO A 124 9.63 15.45 -9.35
C PRO A 124 10.27 15.18 -10.71
N ARG A 125 10.88 14.02 -10.87
CA ARG A 125 11.20 13.52 -12.20
C ARG A 125 9.86 13.18 -12.85
N ASP A 126 9.65 13.66 -14.05
CA ASP A 126 8.57 13.19 -14.92
C ASP A 126 8.80 11.70 -15.26
N GLY A 127 8.68 10.88 -14.25
CA GLY A 127 8.44 9.47 -14.40
C GLY A 127 7.04 9.37 -14.94
N GLY A 128 6.93 9.31 -16.26
CA GLY A 128 5.68 9.24 -16.94
C GLY A 128 4.77 8.29 -16.18
N LYS A 129 3.51 8.68 -16.00
CA LYS A 129 2.47 7.76 -15.50
C LYS A 129 2.73 6.44 -16.21
N VAL A 130 3.04 5.38 -15.46
CA VAL A 130 3.15 4.04 -16.04
C VAL A 130 1.84 3.83 -16.76
N LYS A 131 1.83 4.05 -18.08
CA LYS A 131 0.63 3.77 -18.87
C LYS A 131 0.47 2.27 -18.74
N LYS A 132 -0.63 1.84 -18.15
CA LYS A 132 -1.07 0.46 -18.25
C LYS A 132 -1.30 0.22 -19.76
N HIS A 133 -0.36 -0.45 -20.37
CA HIS A 133 -0.56 -1.04 -21.68
C HIS A 133 -1.32 -2.33 -21.51
#